data_4b03f4b40e71f51934624458cdcd570e
#
_entry.id   4b03f4b40e71f51934624458cdcd570e
#
_cell.length_a   1.000
_cell.length_b   1.000
_cell.length_c   1.000
_cell.angle_alpha   90.00
_cell.angle_beta   90.00
_cell.angle_gamma   90.00
#
_symmetry.space_group_name_H-M   'P 1'
#
loop_
_entity.id
_entity.type
_entity.pdbx_description
1 polymer ?
#
loop_
_entity_poly.entity_id
_entity_poly.type
_entity_poly.pdbx_seq_one_letter_code
_entity_poly.pdbx_strand_id
1 'polypeptide(L)'
;WRYIDTVGKRSNLVDFTIPHEGYESPWRMAQLVFVYDGKRVGTPPSSVAALLAWAKAHPGRFTHPNVRNFLGSTFLKQALYELAPDPSVLQRPATDANFASTTGPMWAWYDALKPTLWRGGVQFPENGPAQRQLMNDGEIDMMVSFNPSEAAVSASAGLLPESVRTFTFAKGTIGNTSFVAIPYNATAAYTAAMALTRMG
;
A
#
# COMPACT_ATOMS: atom_id res chain seq x y z
N TRP A 1 12.83 -12.62 -22.90
CA TRP A 1 11.49 -12.14 -22.49
C TRP A 1 10.69 -11.58 -23.68
N ARG A 2 10.52 -12.39 -24.73
CA ARG A 2 9.91 -12.01 -26.01
C ARG A 2 8.45 -11.50 -25.87
N TYR A 3 7.76 -11.87 -24.81
CA TYR A 3 6.34 -11.58 -24.60
C TYR A 3 6.07 -10.54 -23.50
N ILE A 4 7.11 -9.99 -22.89
CA ILE A 4 6.97 -8.96 -21.86
C ILE A 4 7.06 -7.58 -22.53
N ASP A 5 6.04 -6.75 -22.33
CA ASP A 5 6.06 -5.37 -22.79
C ASP A 5 7.04 -4.56 -21.94
N THR A 6 8.25 -4.38 -22.45
CA THR A 6 9.31 -3.59 -21.82
C THR A 6 9.38 -2.16 -22.38
N VAL A 7 8.57 -1.85 -23.38
CA VAL A 7 8.55 -0.52 -24.03
C VAL A 7 7.40 0.32 -23.49
N GLY A 8 6.19 -0.24 -23.46
CA GLY A 8 4.99 0.47 -23.03
C GLY A 8 4.79 0.53 -21.52
N LYS A 9 5.39 -0.41 -20.75
CA LYS A 9 5.21 -0.51 -19.31
C LYS A 9 6.54 -0.44 -18.56
N ARG A 10 6.89 0.76 -18.12
CA ARG A 10 8.11 0.97 -17.31
C ARG A 10 8.14 0.14 -16.04
N SER A 11 7.00 -0.17 -15.43
CA SER A 11 6.87 -1.07 -14.28
C SER A 11 7.38 -2.50 -14.56
N ASN A 12 7.54 -2.87 -15.82
CA ASN A 12 8.11 -4.17 -16.22
C ASN A 12 9.64 -4.14 -16.37
N LEU A 13 10.28 -3.01 -16.09
CA LEU A 13 11.72 -2.82 -16.21
C LEU A 13 12.44 -2.67 -14.88
N VAL A 14 11.69 -2.34 -13.83
CA VAL A 14 12.24 -2.01 -12.52
C VAL A 14 11.46 -2.68 -11.41
N ASP A 15 12.17 -3.22 -10.41
CA ASP A 15 11.61 -3.63 -9.13
C ASP A 15 12.01 -2.60 -8.07
N PHE A 16 11.03 -1.92 -7.45
CA PHE A 16 11.24 -0.81 -6.52
C PHE A 16 12.29 0.21 -6.99
N THR A 17 12.22 0.62 -8.25
CA THR A 17 13.16 1.55 -8.92
C THR A 17 14.51 0.97 -9.34
N ILE A 18 14.83 -0.27 -8.99
CA ILE A 18 16.05 -0.96 -9.41
C ILE A 18 15.81 -1.67 -10.74
N PRO A 19 16.63 -1.41 -11.78
CA PRO A 19 16.52 -2.15 -13.04
C PRO A 19 16.79 -3.64 -12.82
N HIS A 20 15.91 -4.50 -13.29
CA HIS A 20 16.08 -5.96 -13.16
C HIS A 20 16.77 -6.61 -14.39
N GLU A 21 17.10 -5.82 -15.41
CA GLU A 21 17.91 -6.21 -16.59
C GLU A 21 17.39 -7.45 -17.34
N GLY A 22 16.11 -7.78 -17.19
CA GLY A 22 15.49 -8.94 -17.82
C GLY A 22 15.68 -10.27 -17.08
N TYR A 23 16.24 -10.26 -15.86
CA TYR A 23 16.38 -11.47 -15.03
C TYR A 23 15.08 -11.86 -14.30
N GLU A 24 14.09 -10.98 -14.30
CA GLU A 24 12.83 -11.18 -13.62
C GLU A 24 11.64 -11.01 -14.57
N SER A 25 10.59 -11.79 -14.36
CA SER A 25 9.34 -11.69 -15.10
C SER A 25 8.25 -11.06 -14.22
N PRO A 26 7.56 -10.01 -14.70
CA PRO A 26 6.46 -9.44 -13.95
C PRO A 26 5.32 -10.46 -13.79
N TRP A 27 4.79 -10.58 -12.59
CA TRP A 27 3.74 -11.52 -12.23
C TRP A 27 2.42 -10.82 -11.94
N ARG A 28 2.44 -9.85 -11.05
CA ARG A 28 1.26 -9.08 -10.63
C ARG A 28 1.65 -7.72 -10.09
N MET A 29 0.72 -6.79 -10.09
CA MET A 29 0.88 -5.49 -9.45
C MET A 29 0.12 -5.48 -8.12
N ALA A 30 0.76 -5.02 -7.06
CA ALA A 30 0.17 -4.65 -5.80
C ALA A 30 0.15 -3.12 -5.70
N GLN A 31 -0.88 -2.55 -5.10
CA GLN A 31 -0.99 -1.11 -4.88
C GLN A 31 -1.58 -0.85 -3.51
N LEU A 32 -1.01 0.11 -2.78
CA LEU A 32 -1.63 0.57 -1.55
C LEU A 32 -2.97 1.23 -1.89
N VAL A 33 -4.03 0.68 -1.36
CA VAL A 33 -5.38 1.20 -1.52
C VAL A 33 -6.03 1.36 -0.15
N PHE A 34 -7.05 2.18 -0.10
CA PHE A 34 -7.93 2.30 1.05
C PHE A 34 -9.25 1.61 0.73
N VAL A 35 -9.77 0.88 1.70
CA VAL A 35 -11.13 0.31 1.67
C VAL A 35 -11.96 1.05 2.71
N TYR A 36 -13.16 1.46 2.34
CA TYR A 36 -14.04 2.23 3.20
C TYR A 36 -15.49 1.78 3.07
N ASP A 37 -16.28 1.95 4.12
CA ASP A 37 -17.73 1.77 4.06
C ASP A 37 -18.40 3.02 3.47
N GLY A 38 -18.90 2.91 2.25
CA GLY A 38 -19.52 4.02 1.53
C GLY A 38 -20.78 4.60 2.22
N LYS A 39 -21.45 3.83 3.07
CA LYS A 39 -22.62 4.30 3.85
C LYS A 39 -22.21 5.17 5.05
N ARG A 40 -21.00 4.96 5.59
CA ARG A 40 -20.51 5.62 6.80
C ARG A 40 -19.55 6.77 6.51
N VAL A 41 -18.69 6.60 5.52
CA VAL A 41 -17.67 7.59 5.17
C VAL A 41 -18.18 8.66 4.21
N GLY A 42 -19.12 8.31 3.33
CA GLY A 42 -19.58 9.21 2.26
C GLY A 42 -18.47 9.50 1.25
N THR A 43 -17.92 10.72 1.28
CA THR A 43 -16.80 11.09 0.41
C THR A 43 -15.46 10.72 1.05
N PRO A 44 -14.67 9.82 0.44
CA PRO A 44 -13.40 9.42 0.99
C PRO A 44 -12.34 10.52 0.87
N PRO A 45 -11.34 10.56 1.79
CA PRO A 45 -10.27 11.54 1.75
C PRO A 45 -9.38 11.36 0.52
N SER A 46 -9.03 12.46 -0.15
CA SER A 46 -8.27 12.45 -1.40
C SER A 46 -6.75 12.62 -1.22
N SER A 47 -6.27 12.80 0.02
CA SER A 47 -4.87 13.07 0.34
C SER A 47 -4.55 12.70 1.78
N VAL A 48 -3.26 12.66 2.12
CA VAL A 48 -2.78 12.46 3.51
C VAL A 48 -3.32 13.55 4.45
N ALA A 49 -3.36 14.81 3.99
CA ALA A 49 -3.93 15.91 4.77
C ALA A 49 -5.45 15.76 4.98
N ALA A 50 -6.18 15.38 3.93
CA ALA A 50 -7.62 15.12 4.01
C ALA A 50 -7.93 13.92 4.92
N LEU A 51 -7.07 12.88 4.92
CA LEU A 51 -7.20 11.74 5.84
C LEU A 51 -7.08 12.19 7.30
N LEU A 52 -6.11 13.06 7.62
CA LEU A 52 -5.98 13.60 8.97
C LEU A 52 -7.21 14.42 9.39
N ALA A 53 -7.73 15.26 8.48
CA ALA A 53 -8.93 16.04 8.75
C ALA A 53 -10.15 15.13 9.01
N TRP A 54 -10.31 14.10 8.17
CA TRP A 54 -11.38 13.12 8.33
C TRP A 54 -11.23 12.33 9.64
N ALA A 55 -10.04 11.87 9.98
CA ALA A 55 -9.80 11.09 11.20
C ALA A 55 -10.03 11.91 12.48
N LYS A 56 -9.71 13.22 12.46
CA LYS A 56 -10.03 14.14 13.56
C LYS A 56 -11.54 14.31 13.73
N ALA A 57 -12.31 14.34 12.65
CA ALA A 57 -13.78 14.43 12.70
C ALA A 57 -14.44 13.11 13.10
N HIS A 58 -13.75 11.97 12.90
CA HIS A 58 -14.25 10.62 13.14
C HIS A 58 -13.25 9.80 13.98
N PRO A 59 -12.98 10.21 15.23
CA PRO A 59 -11.96 9.55 16.04
C PRO A 59 -12.30 8.08 16.29
N GLY A 60 -11.29 7.22 16.23
CA GLY A 60 -11.42 5.78 16.38
C GLY A 60 -11.90 5.03 15.12
N ARG A 61 -12.28 5.74 14.04
CA ARG A 61 -12.92 5.09 12.88
C ARG A 61 -11.96 4.67 11.77
N PHE A 62 -10.65 4.91 11.97
CA PHE A 62 -9.57 4.48 11.07
C PHE A 62 -8.42 3.86 11.86
N THR A 63 -7.73 2.91 11.27
CA THR A 63 -6.43 2.42 11.73
C THR A 63 -5.64 1.83 10.56
N HIS A 64 -4.39 1.49 10.81
CA HIS A 64 -3.50 0.74 9.93
C HIS A 64 -2.86 -0.42 10.71
N PRO A 65 -2.34 -1.47 10.06
CA PRO A 65 -1.60 -2.53 10.75
C PRO A 65 -0.36 -1.99 11.47
N ASN A 66 0.11 -2.73 12.46
CA ASN A 66 1.37 -2.44 13.13
C ASN A 66 2.49 -2.20 12.09
N VAL A 67 3.36 -1.22 12.34
CA VAL A 67 4.45 -0.84 11.42
C VAL A 67 5.49 -1.93 11.18
N ARG A 68 5.56 -2.97 12.01
CA ARG A 68 6.34 -4.18 11.75
C ARG A 68 5.75 -5.01 10.61
N ASN A 69 4.46 -4.86 10.32
CA ASN A 69 3.82 -5.43 9.15
C ASN A 69 4.13 -4.55 7.93
N PHE A 70 4.41 -5.18 6.79
CA PHE A 70 4.78 -4.47 5.55
C PHE A 70 3.68 -3.49 5.09
N LEU A 71 2.41 -3.82 5.28
CA LEU A 71 1.29 -2.94 4.95
C LEU A 71 1.30 -1.67 5.84
N GLY A 72 1.53 -1.82 7.14
CA GLY A 72 1.62 -0.69 8.07
C GLY A 72 2.80 0.23 7.77
N SER A 73 3.98 -0.34 7.51
CA SER A 73 5.16 0.46 7.10
C SER A 73 4.95 1.15 5.75
N THR A 74 4.25 0.51 4.80
CA THR A 74 3.97 1.12 3.50
C THR A 74 2.97 2.28 3.62
N PHE A 75 2.00 2.20 4.53
CA PHE A 75 1.13 3.33 4.84
C PHE A 75 1.93 4.56 5.30
N LEU A 76 2.92 4.40 6.18
CA LEU A 76 3.80 5.51 6.58
C LEU A 76 4.70 5.99 5.43
N LYS A 77 5.20 5.09 4.59
CA LYS A 77 5.95 5.46 3.38
C LYS A 77 5.10 6.28 2.40
N GLN A 78 3.81 5.95 2.25
CA GLN A 78 2.89 6.75 1.44
C GLN A 78 2.77 8.17 1.99
N ALA A 79 2.62 8.32 3.31
CA ALA A 79 2.57 9.63 3.94
C ALA A 79 3.89 10.39 3.75
N LEU A 80 5.03 9.71 3.87
CA LEU A 80 6.36 10.29 3.63
C LEU A 80 6.49 10.80 2.19
N TYR A 81 6.10 10.02 1.19
CA TYR A 81 6.15 10.44 -0.22
C TYR A 81 5.30 11.69 -0.49
N GLU A 82 4.14 11.79 0.11
CA GLU A 82 3.23 12.92 -0.12
C GLU A 82 3.65 14.19 0.66
N LEU A 83 4.27 14.03 1.81
CA LEU A 83 4.63 15.13 2.74
C LEU A 83 6.09 15.56 2.65
N ALA A 84 6.97 14.78 2.04
CA ALA A 84 8.36 15.16 1.85
C ALA A 84 8.44 16.46 1.02
N PRO A 85 9.23 17.46 1.46
CA PRO A 85 9.40 18.71 0.70
C PRO A 85 9.94 18.49 -0.71
N ASP A 86 10.84 17.54 -0.87
CA ASP A 86 11.34 17.05 -2.15
C ASP A 86 11.31 15.51 -2.19
N PRO A 87 10.27 14.90 -2.81
CA PRO A 87 10.18 13.45 -2.90
C PRO A 87 11.33 12.78 -3.68
N SER A 88 12.09 13.54 -4.49
CA SER A 88 13.21 12.97 -5.26
C SER A 88 14.34 12.47 -4.37
N VAL A 89 14.49 13.05 -3.16
CA VAL A 89 15.50 12.59 -2.19
C VAL A 89 15.24 11.17 -1.68
N LEU A 90 13.98 10.71 -1.73
CA LEU A 90 13.60 9.35 -1.34
C LEU A 90 14.07 8.27 -2.32
N GLN A 91 14.55 8.68 -3.50
CA GLN A 91 15.17 7.81 -4.50
C GLN A 91 16.68 7.61 -4.28
N ARG A 92 17.25 8.21 -3.24
CA ARG A 92 18.69 8.18 -2.92
C ARG A 92 18.89 7.56 -1.56
N PRO A 93 20.09 7.05 -1.25
CA PRO A 93 20.44 6.60 0.10
C PRO A 93 20.21 7.71 1.12
N ALA A 94 19.62 7.34 2.25
CA ALA A 94 19.41 8.27 3.35
C ALA A 94 20.78 8.71 3.95
N THR A 95 20.86 9.97 4.34
CA THR A 95 21.99 10.53 5.07
C THR A 95 21.49 11.23 6.33
N ASP A 96 22.32 11.30 7.39
CA ASP A 96 21.94 12.00 8.61
C ASP A 96 21.61 13.48 8.35
N ALA A 97 22.28 14.09 7.38
CA ALA A 97 22.09 15.50 7.03
C ALA A 97 20.69 15.81 6.47
N ASN A 98 20.06 14.89 5.77
CA ASN A 98 18.74 15.13 5.15
C ASN A 98 17.59 14.39 5.83
N PHE A 99 17.87 13.46 6.75
CA PHE A 99 16.85 12.62 7.36
C PHE A 99 15.78 13.43 8.09
N ALA A 100 16.19 14.30 9.00
CA ALA A 100 15.26 15.09 9.82
C ALA A 100 14.39 16.02 9.00
N SER A 101 14.95 16.73 8.01
CA SER A 101 14.21 17.65 7.14
C SER A 101 13.25 16.93 6.22
N THR A 102 13.60 15.74 5.74
CA THR A 102 12.76 14.93 4.84
C THR A 102 11.63 14.25 5.59
N THR A 103 11.89 13.70 6.79
CA THR A 103 10.90 12.90 7.53
C THR A 103 10.08 13.71 8.53
N GLY A 104 10.58 14.87 8.96
CA GLY A 104 9.94 15.73 9.96
C GLY A 104 8.46 16.03 9.67
N PRO A 105 8.08 16.46 8.46
CA PRO A 105 6.68 16.72 8.11
C PRO A 105 5.78 15.48 8.26
N MET A 106 6.27 14.29 7.89
CA MET A 106 5.54 13.04 8.06
C MET A 106 5.36 12.69 9.54
N TRP A 107 6.39 12.86 10.37
CA TRP A 107 6.28 12.60 11.80
C TRP A 107 5.32 13.56 12.49
N ALA A 108 5.39 14.87 12.18
CA ALA A 108 4.44 15.84 12.70
C ALA A 108 2.99 15.50 12.33
N TRP A 109 2.77 15.07 11.09
CA TRP A 109 1.46 14.59 10.64
C TRP A 109 1.04 13.32 11.38
N TYR A 110 1.92 12.35 11.55
CA TYR A 110 1.60 11.10 12.22
C TYR A 110 1.32 11.28 13.72
N ASP A 111 2.07 12.16 14.39
CA ASP A 111 1.81 12.52 15.79
C ASP A 111 0.42 13.15 15.96
N ALA A 112 -0.03 13.93 14.99
CA ALA A 112 -1.38 14.48 14.97
C ALA A 112 -2.46 13.45 14.61
N LEU A 113 -2.14 12.45 13.77
CA LEU A 113 -3.05 11.39 13.37
C LEU A 113 -3.22 10.34 14.47
N LYS A 114 -2.13 9.90 15.08
CA LYS A 114 -2.07 8.76 16.00
C LYS A 114 -3.15 8.77 17.08
N PRO A 115 -3.39 9.86 17.82
CA PRO A 115 -4.44 9.89 18.85
C PRO A 115 -5.85 9.78 18.32
N THR A 116 -6.07 9.97 17.01
CA THR A 116 -7.38 9.83 16.36
C THR A 116 -7.64 8.42 15.83
N LEU A 117 -6.64 7.55 15.82
CA LEU A 117 -6.76 6.17 15.35
C LEU A 117 -7.61 5.32 16.32
N TRP A 118 -8.07 4.19 15.84
CA TRP A 118 -8.72 3.18 16.65
C TRP A 118 -7.96 2.94 17.97
N ARG A 119 -8.68 2.91 19.08
CA ARG A 119 -8.14 2.82 20.45
C ARG A 119 -7.07 3.88 20.77
N GLY A 120 -7.21 5.09 20.19
CA GLY A 120 -6.29 6.19 20.43
C GLY A 120 -4.86 5.94 19.92
N GLY A 121 -4.69 5.02 18.99
CA GLY A 121 -3.36 4.66 18.46
C GLY A 121 -2.42 3.98 19.46
N VAL A 122 -2.98 3.40 20.53
CA VAL A 122 -2.20 2.62 21.52
C VAL A 122 -2.07 1.16 21.07
N GLN A 123 -3.08 0.66 20.36
CA GLN A 123 -3.10 -0.68 19.79
C GLN A 123 -3.30 -0.62 18.29
N PHE A 124 -2.71 -1.57 17.60
CA PHE A 124 -2.79 -1.70 16.15
C PHE A 124 -3.13 -3.14 15.78
N PRO A 125 -3.96 -3.38 14.75
CA PRO A 125 -4.15 -4.73 14.21
C PRO A 125 -2.81 -5.29 13.71
N GLU A 126 -2.62 -6.58 13.87
CA GLU A 126 -1.36 -7.24 13.52
C GLU A 126 -1.12 -7.23 12.00
N ASN A 127 -2.18 -7.39 11.22
CA ASN A 127 -2.12 -7.56 9.77
C ASN A 127 -3.42 -7.11 9.09
N GLY A 128 -3.48 -7.24 7.75
CA GLY A 128 -4.66 -6.93 6.97
C GLY A 128 -5.92 -7.71 7.35
N PRO A 129 -5.87 -9.03 7.51
CA PRO A 129 -7.02 -9.82 8.00
C PRO A 129 -7.57 -9.34 9.34
N ALA A 130 -6.72 -9.03 10.32
CA ALA A 130 -7.16 -8.48 11.61
C ALA A 130 -7.84 -7.11 11.44
N GLN A 131 -7.30 -6.24 10.56
CA GLN A 131 -7.91 -4.96 10.23
C GLN A 131 -9.27 -5.13 9.54
N ARG A 132 -9.40 -6.09 8.62
CA ARG A 132 -10.67 -6.42 7.96
C ARG A 132 -11.72 -6.89 8.98
N GLN A 133 -11.32 -7.68 9.99
CA GLN A 133 -12.23 -8.09 11.05
C GLN A 133 -12.78 -6.88 11.82
N LEU A 134 -11.94 -5.92 12.20
CA LEU A 134 -12.39 -4.69 12.85
C LEU A 134 -13.41 -3.92 11.99
N MET A 135 -13.23 -3.91 10.67
CA MET A 135 -14.18 -3.27 9.76
C MET A 135 -15.49 -4.06 9.67
N ASN A 136 -15.46 -5.39 9.61
CA ASN A 136 -16.63 -6.24 9.63
C ASN A 136 -17.42 -6.08 10.93
N ASP A 137 -16.75 -5.98 12.07
CA ASP A 137 -17.36 -5.77 13.39
C ASP A 137 -17.87 -4.32 13.58
N GLY A 138 -17.64 -3.44 12.59
CA GLY A 138 -18.07 -2.05 12.63
C GLY A 138 -17.26 -1.18 13.59
N GLU A 139 -16.10 -1.63 14.06
CA GLU A 139 -15.20 -0.84 14.92
C GLU A 139 -14.49 0.27 14.13
N ILE A 140 -14.18 0.03 12.85
CA ILE A 140 -13.59 1.03 11.94
C ILE A 140 -14.42 1.15 10.66
N ASP A 141 -14.33 2.31 9.99
CA ASP A 141 -15.03 2.61 8.74
C ASP A 141 -14.09 2.66 7.54
N MET A 142 -12.78 2.63 7.80
CA MET A 142 -11.76 2.69 6.77
C MET A 142 -10.54 1.86 7.17
N MET A 143 -9.94 1.17 6.19
CA MET A 143 -8.73 0.35 6.36
C MET A 143 -7.82 0.49 5.14
N VAL A 144 -6.59 -0.04 5.22
CA VAL A 144 -5.63 -0.11 4.11
C VAL A 144 -5.46 -1.55 3.60
N SER A 145 -5.15 -1.71 2.32
CA SER A 145 -4.87 -3.01 1.68
C SER A 145 -3.84 -2.85 0.55
N PHE A 146 -3.23 -3.95 0.14
CA PHE A 146 -2.42 -4.03 -1.09
C PHE A 146 -3.20 -4.57 -2.29
N ASN A 147 -4.44 -4.99 -2.08
CA ASN A 147 -5.26 -5.57 -3.14
C ASN A 147 -6.29 -4.53 -3.64
N PRO A 148 -6.15 -4.01 -4.86
CA PRO A 148 -7.12 -3.07 -5.43
C PRO A 148 -8.56 -3.63 -5.48
N SER A 149 -8.70 -4.95 -5.55
CA SER A 149 -9.99 -5.65 -5.56
C SER A 149 -10.49 -6.05 -4.16
N GLU A 150 -9.82 -5.62 -3.07
CA GLU A 150 -10.13 -6.04 -1.71
C GLU A 150 -11.61 -5.84 -1.35
N ALA A 151 -12.16 -4.66 -1.65
CA ALA A 151 -13.55 -4.37 -1.35
C ALA A 151 -14.51 -5.34 -2.06
N ALA A 152 -14.34 -5.51 -3.38
CA ALA A 152 -15.21 -6.37 -4.19
C ALA A 152 -15.11 -7.85 -3.77
N VAL A 153 -13.88 -8.35 -3.58
CA VAL A 153 -13.64 -9.75 -3.18
C VAL A 153 -14.19 -10.02 -1.78
N SER A 154 -13.95 -9.11 -0.83
CA SER A 154 -14.42 -9.29 0.55
C SER A 154 -15.94 -9.16 0.66
N ALA A 155 -16.55 -8.28 -0.10
CA ALA A 155 -18.02 -8.16 -0.14
C ALA A 155 -18.68 -9.41 -0.75
N SER A 156 -18.18 -9.90 -1.91
CA SER A 156 -18.71 -11.12 -2.53
C SER A 156 -18.50 -12.39 -1.71
N ALA A 157 -17.48 -12.41 -0.85
CA ALA A 157 -17.23 -13.50 0.09
C ALA A 157 -18.03 -13.36 1.42
N GLY A 158 -18.82 -12.30 1.59
CA GLY A 158 -19.57 -12.04 2.83
C GLY A 158 -18.67 -11.65 4.03
N LEU A 159 -17.42 -11.25 3.76
CA LEU A 159 -16.45 -10.86 4.79
C LEU A 159 -16.53 -9.37 5.16
N LEU A 160 -17.14 -8.57 4.31
CA LEU A 160 -17.40 -7.14 4.50
C LEU A 160 -18.78 -6.79 3.96
N PRO A 161 -19.41 -5.69 4.42
CA PRO A 161 -20.68 -5.21 3.90
C PRO A 161 -20.60 -4.91 2.39
N GLU A 162 -21.73 -5.03 1.68
CA GLU A 162 -21.82 -4.67 0.25
C GLU A 162 -21.56 -3.19 -0.05
N SER A 163 -21.64 -2.34 0.98
CA SER A 163 -21.37 -0.89 0.90
C SER A 163 -19.89 -0.54 0.78
N VAL A 164 -18.96 -1.49 0.99
CA VAL A 164 -17.53 -1.18 0.91
C VAL A 164 -17.08 -0.85 -0.50
N ARG A 165 -16.14 0.08 -0.59
CA ARG A 165 -15.52 0.55 -1.84
C ARG A 165 -14.03 0.72 -1.63
N THR A 166 -13.29 0.75 -2.73
CA THR A 166 -11.84 1.00 -2.76
C THR A 166 -11.57 2.38 -3.33
N PHE A 167 -10.58 3.09 -2.78
CA PHE A 167 -10.07 4.33 -3.36
C PHE A 167 -8.55 4.44 -3.19
N THR A 168 -7.97 5.35 -3.95
CA THR A 168 -6.58 5.82 -3.84
C THR A 168 -6.56 7.33 -3.66
N PHE A 169 -5.46 7.88 -3.18
CA PHE A 169 -5.32 9.34 -3.13
C PHE A 169 -5.24 9.93 -4.55
N ALA A 170 -5.62 11.20 -4.68
CA ALA A 170 -5.68 11.87 -5.98
C ALA A 170 -4.32 11.95 -6.70
N LYS A 171 -3.22 12.04 -5.94
CA LYS A 171 -1.84 12.00 -6.47
C LYS A 171 -1.34 10.57 -6.73
N GLY A 172 -2.18 9.57 -6.53
CA GLY A 172 -1.80 8.17 -6.58
C GLY A 172 -1.33 7.63 -5.24
N THR A 173 -1.08 6.32 -5.20
CA THR A 173 -0.55 5.60 -4.05
C THR A 173 0.58 4.68 -4.48
N ILE A 174 1.43 4.31 -3.52
CA ILE A 174 2.56 3.42 -3.77
C ILE A 174 2.06 2.10 -4.37
N GLY A 175 2.62 1.76 -5.54
CA GLY A 175 2.41 0.48 -6.20
C GLY A 175 3.76 -0.18 -6.49
N ASN A 176 3.75 -1.49 -6.55
CA ASN A 176 4.91 -2.27 -6.98
C ASN A 176 4.48 -3.47 -7.81
N THR A 177 5.27 -3.79 -8.82
CA THR A 177 5.16 -5.04 -9.55
C THR A 177 5.87 -6.14 -8.75
N SER A 178 5.20 -7.27 -8.56
CA SER A 178 5.84 -8.48 -8.04
C SER A 178 6.42 -9.26 -9.20
N PHE A 179 7.65 -9.73 -9.05
CA PHE A 179 8.38 -10.47 -10.07
C PHE A 179 8.61 -11.91 -9.64
N VAL A 180 8.88 -12.73 -10.61
CA VAL A 180 9.36 -14.10 -10.44
C VAL A 180 10.67 -14.26 -11.22
N ALA A 181 11.63 -14.93 -10.59
CA ALA A 181 12.93 -15.19 -11.18
C ALA A 181 13.26 -16.69 -11.11
N ILE A 182 14.14 -17.14 -12.01
CA ILE A 182 14.68 -18.48 -11.96
C ILE A 182 16.04 -18.38 -11.25
N PRO A 183 16.22 -19.04 -10.09
CA PRO A 183 17.51 -19.05 -9.41
C PRO A 183 18.61 -19.62 -10.34
N TYR A 184 19.81 -19.05 -10.30
CA TYR A 184 20.93 -19.47 -11.15
C TYR A 184 21.31 -20.96 -10.96
N ASN A 185 21.02 -21.53 -9.78
CA ASN A 185 21.26 -22.91 -9.43
C ASN A 185 20.04 -23.83 -9.62
N ALA A 186 19.00 -23.37 -10.34
CA ALA A 186 17.82 -24.19 -10.61
C ALA A 186 18.18 -25.36 -11.53
N THR A 187 17.86 -26.57 -11.12
CA THR A 187 18.10 -27.81 -11.90
C THR A 187 17.13 -27.98 -13.08
N ALA A 188 15.95 -27.34 -13.01
CA ALA A 188 14.90 -27.39 -14.04
C ALA A 188 14.63 -26.01 -14.66
N ALA A 189 15.69 -25.24 -14.97
CA ALA A 189 15.58 -23.86 -15.45
C ALA A 189 14.74 -23.73 -16.74
N TYR A 190 14.84 -24.68 -17.68
CA TYR A 190 14.06 -24.67 -18.93
C TYR A 190 12.55 -24.82 -18.66
N THR A 191 12.16 -25.77 -17.80
CA THR A 191 10.75 -25.98 -17.45
C THR A 191 10.17 -24.78 -16.69
N ALA A 192 10.95 -24.20 -15.78
CA ALA A 192 10.59 -22.97 -15.07
C ALA A 192 10.41 -21.77 -16.03
N ALA A 193 11.32 -21.61 -17.00
CA ALA A 193 11.22 -20.56 -18.01
C ALA A 193 9.95 -20.69 -18.86
N MET A 194 9.57 -21.90 -19.25
CA MET A 194 8.33 -22.16 -20.00
C MET A 194 7.08 -21.88 -19.18
N ALA A 195 7.09 -22.19 -17.88
CA ALA A 195 5.96 -21.86 -16.99
C ALA A 195 5.80 -20.35 -16.87
N LEU A 196 6.88 -19.59 -16.68
CA LEU A 196 6.85 -18.13 -16.56
C LEU A 196 6.34 -17.43 -17.81
N THR A 197 6.68 -17.94 -19.02
CA THR A 197 6.19 -17.37 -20.29
C THR A 197 4.70 -17.60 -20.54
N ARG A 198 4.06 -18.53 -19.81
CA ARG A 198 2.61 -18.77 -19.87
C ARG A 198 1.80 -17.97 -18.87
N MET A 199 2.47 -17.33 -17.93
CA MET A 199 1.83 -16.59 -16.83
C MET A 199 1.78 -15.07 -17.09
N GLY A 200 2.55 -14.54 -18.01
CA GLY A 200 2.56 -13.14 -18.49
C GLY A 200 1.84 -13.02 -19.80
#